data_c083b1850378bf707e178018fb2a122a
#
_entry.id   c083b1850378bf707e178018fb2a122a
#
_cell.length_a   1.000
_cell.length_b   1.000
_cell.length_c   1.000
_cell.angle_alpha   90.00
_cell.angle_beta   90.00
_cell.angle_gamma   90.00
#
_symmetry.space_group_name_H-M   'P 1'
#
loop_
_entity.id
_entity.type
_entity.pdbx_description
1 polymer ?
#
loop_
_entity_poly.entity_id
_entity_poly.type
_entity_poly.pdbx_seq_one_letter_code
_entity_poly.pdbx_strand_id
1 'polypeptide(L)'
;MGAPDPARYAPNTPFPPYRHAPGRTPHPRKHPDGHSYNTEEYAGPPLTMENWRENQAYLYGVDLFNYGYWWEAHEAWEGLWGQEDKRSLCRGYLQGLIQMAAALVKWREGNRRGVEKLGGPARGKLARVDGENPVYMGLRIAAFIREVESALAVAEQVDPPLLRLS
;
A
#
# COMPACT_ATOMS: atom_id res chain seq x y z
N MET A 1 -17.91 -12.20 16.86
CA MET A 1 -16.72 -11.40 17.24
C MET A 1 -15.91 -11.16 15.98
N GLY A 2 -15.63 -9.91 15.66
CA GLY A 2 -14.73 -9.57 14.56
C GLY A 2 -13.28 -9.97 14.90
N ALA A 3 -12.43 -10.17 13.89
CA ALA A 3 -11.01 -10.34 14.09
C ALA A 3 -10.46 -9.10 14.85
N PRO A 4 -9.43 -9.26 15.70
CA PRO A 4 -8.82 -8.11 16.37
C PRO A 4 -8.20 -7.16 15.34
N ASP A 5 -8.21 -5.87 15.66
CA ASP A 5 -7.57 -4.86 14.82
C ASP A 5 -6.10 -5.24 14.57
N PRO A 6 -5.60 -5.02 13.33
CA PRO A 6 -4.20 -5.31 13.04
C PRO A 6 -3.26 -4.42 13.86
N ALA A 7 -2.09 -4.95 14.20
CA ALA A 7 -1.06 -4.18 14.90
C ALA A 7 -0.62 -2.97 14.08
N ARG A 8 -0.37 -1.85 14.75
CA ARG A 8 0.14 -0.63 14.14
C ARG A 8 1.67 -0.60 14.18
N TYR A 9 2.29 -0.27 13.04
CA TYR A 9 3.74 -0.11 12.90
C TYR A 9 4.18 1.35 13.07
N ALA A 10 3.28 2.29 12.81
CA ALA A 10 3.46 3.73 13.05
C ALA A 10 2.34 4.29 13.94
N PRO A 11 2.23 3.83 15.22
CA PRO A 11 1.06 4.08 16.06
C PRO A 11 0.86 5.55 16.42
N ASN A 12 1.91 6.36 16.32
CA ASN A 12 1.86 7.79 16.67
C ASN A 12 1.33 8.66 15.53
N THR A 13 1.10 8.10 14.34
CA THR A 13 0.56 8.83 13.20
C THR A 13 -0.92 8.52 13.07
N PRO A 14 -1.82 9.52 13.24
CA PRO A 14 -3.26 9.30 13.14
C PRO A 14 -3.67 9.03 11.69
N PHE A 15 -4.75 8.26 11.54
CA PHE A 15 -5.34 8.04 10.22
C PHE A 15 -6.07 9.30 9.71
N PRO A 16 -6.19 9.46 8.38
CA PRO A 16 -7.04 10.50 7.82
C PRO A 16 -8.50 10.32 8.26
N PRO A 17 -9.31 11.41 8.25
CA PRO A 17 -10.70 11.34 8.70
C PRO A 17 -11.62 10.50 7.81
N TYR A 18 -11.21 10.20 6.58
CA TYR A 18 -11.93 9.29 5.68
C TYR A 18 -10.95 8.53 4.77
N ARG A 19 -11.39 7.36 4.30
CA ARG A 19 -10.71 6.59 3.24
C ARG A 19 -11.16 7.13 1.89
N HIS A 20 -10.22 7.57 1.06
CA HIS A 20 -10.60 8.09 -0.25
C HIS A 20 -11.19 6.99 -1.14
N ALA A 21 -12.40 7.25 -1.62
CA ALA A 21 -13.08 6.45 -2.64
C ALA A 21 -13.32 7.34 -3.87
N PRO A 22 -12.60 7.12 -5.00
CA PRO A 22 -12.73 7.96 -6.19
C PRO A 22 -14.19 8.07 -6.64
N GLY A 23 -14.64 9.30 -6.89
CA GLY A 23 -16.02 9.61 -7.28
C GLY A 23 -17.04 9.61 -6.14
N ARG A 24 -16.65 9.27 -4.91
CA ARG A 24 -17.55 9.22 -3.74
C ARG A 24 -17.16 10.15 -2.61
N THR A 25 -15.86 10.36 -2.41
CA THR A 25 -15.33 11.27 -1.39
C THR A 25 -14.57 12.42 -2.05
N PRO A 26 -14.36 13.56 -1.35
CA PRO A 26 -13.52 14.63 -1.88
C PRO A 26 -12.10 14.10 -2.20
N HIS A 27 -11.56 14.51 -3.33
CA HIS A 27 -10.19 14.15 -3.67
C HIS A 27 -9.24 14.73 -2.62
N PRO A 28 -8.41 13.92 -1.95
CA PRO A 28 -7.67 14.35 -0.77
C PRO A 28 -6.83 15.61 -0.97
N ARG A 29 -6.23 15.79 -2.13
CA ARG A 29 -5.30 16.89 -2.39
C ARG A 29 -5.84 17.99 -3.30
N LYS A 30 -6.82 17.68 -4.14
CA LYS A 30 -7.33 18.62 -5.15
C LYS A 30 -8.61 19.33 -4.75
N HIS A 31 -9.39 18.72 -3.88
CA HIS A 31 -10.65 19.27 -3.40
C HIS A 31 -10.44 20.09 -2.12
N PRO A 32 -11.08 21.27 -1.96
CA PRO A 32 -10.95 22.06 -0.72
C PRO A 32 -11.31 21.32 0.56
N ASP A 33 -12.25 20.37 0.49
CA ASP A 33 -12.64 19.52 1.62
C ASP A 33 -11.82 18.23 1.71
N GLY A 34 -10.77 18.08 0.89
CA GLY A 34 -9.89 16.94 0.92
C GLY A 34 -9.03 16.91 2.19
N HIS A 35 -8.86 15.70 2.77
CA HIS A 35 -8.14 15.56 4.03
C HIS A 35 -6.65 15.96 3.97
N SER A 36 -6.09 16.11 2.79
CA SER A 36 -4.69 16.53 2.57
C SER A 36 -4.58 17.74 1.65
N TYR A 37 -5.66 18.51 1.53
CA TYR A 37 -5.67 19.72 0.72
C TYR A 37 -4.70 20.75 1.28
N ASN A 38 -3.87 21.33 0.40
CA ASN A 38 -2.84 22.31 0.76
C ASN A 38 -1.81 21.82 1.80
N THR A 39 -1.67 20.51 2.03
CA THR A 39 -0.59 19.98 2.85
C THR A 39 0.66 19.73 1.99
N GLU A 40 1.84 20.00 2.57
CA GLU A 40 3.11 19.67 1.92
C GLU A 40 3.34 18.15 1.97
N GLU A 41 3.90 17.62 0.88
CA GLU A 41 4.35 16.22 0.83
C GLU A 41 5.78 16.13 1.36
N TYR A 42 5.93 15.35 2.41
CA TYR A 42 7.24 14.99 2.92
C TYR A 42 7.32 13.48 3.10
N ALA A 43 8.06 12.83 2.22
CA ALA A 43 8.23 11.38 2.25
C ALA A 43 9.27 10.91 3.27
N GLY A 44 10.02 11.84 3.86
CA GLY A 44 11.13 11.51 4.76
C GLY A 44 12.34 10.95 4.01
N PRO A 45 13.25 10.27 4.72
CA PRO A 45 14.44 9.69 4.11
C PRO A 45 14.09 8.53 3.17
N PRO A 46 14.96 8.23 2.18
CA PRO A 46 14.79 7.06 1.33
C PRO A 46 14.69 5.77 2.15
N LEU A 47 13.89 4.81 1.66
CA LEU A 47 13.76 3.49 2.29
C LEU A 47 15.00 2.64 2.00
N THR A 48 15.59 2.06 3.04
CA THR A 48 16.76 1.16 2.93
C THR A 48 16.58 -0.10 3.76
N MET A 49 17.40 -1.11 3.49
CA MET A 49 17.43 -2.36 4.28
C MET A 49 17.79 -2.11 5.74
N GLU A 50 18.54 -1.04 6.01
CA GLU A 50 18.98 -0.69 7.35
C GLU A 50 17.94 0.10 8.13
N ASN A 51 17.12 0.94 7.45
CA ASN A 51 16.22 1.87 8.13
C ASN A 51 14.73 1.51 8.06
N TRP A 52 14.35 0.45 7.39
CA TRP A 52 12.92 0.18 7.15
C TRP A 52 12.08 0.08 8.45
N ARG A 53 12.69 -0.39 9.55
CA ARG A 53 12.01 -0.48 10.86
C ARG A 53 11.72 0.87 11.50
N GLU A 54 12.37 1.92 11.03
CA GLU A 54 12.24 3.30 11.52
C GLU A 54 11.69 4.26 10.46
N ASN A 55 11.56 3.80 9.22
CA ASN A 55 11.07 4.64 8.11
C ASN A 55 9.57 4.87 8.25
N GLN A 56 9.18 6.05 8.71
CA GLN A 56 7.79 6.35 9.05
C GLN A 56 6.87 6.33 7.82
N ALA A 57 7.31 6.79 6.67
CA ALA A 57 6.50 6.76 5.44
C ALA A 57 6.19 5.33 5.02
N TYR A 58 7.17 4.42 5.11
CA TYR A 58 6.98 3.00 4.84
C TYR A 58 6.02 2.34 5.83
N LEU A 59 6.29 2.48 7.11
CA LEU A 59 5.50 1.87 8.19
C LEU A 59 4.06 2.41 8.23
N TYR A 60 3.90 3.72 8.03
CA TYR A 60 2.58 4.32 7.96
C TYR A 60 1.80 3.86 6.72
N GLY A 61 2.47 3.71 5.59
CA GLY A 61 1.87 3.11 4.40
C GLY A 61 1.34 1.69 4.66
N VAL A 62 2.08 0.89 5.45
CA VAL A 62 1.63 -0.45 5.88
C VAL A 62 0.39 -0.36 6.76
N ASP A 63 0.36 0.55 7.72
CA ASP A 63 -0.82 0.77 8.57
C ASP A 63 -2.04 1.19 7.74
N LEU A 64 -1.85 2.15 6.83
CA LEU A 64 -2.91 2.60 5.93
C LEU A 64 -3.46 1.43 5.11
N PHE A 65 -2.60 0.61 4.54
CA PHE A 65 -2.98 -0.57 3.78
C PHE A 65 -3.81 -1.55 4.63
N ASN A 66 -3.33 -1.88 5.83
CA ASN A 66 -3.96 -2.84 6.73
C ASN A 66 -5.33 -2.38 7.25
N TYR A 67 -5.57 -1.08 7.30
CA TYR A 67 -6.85 -0.50 7.73
C TYR A 67 -7.76 -0.08 6.56
N GLY A 68 -7.41 -0.49 5.34
CA GLY A 68 -8.25 -0.26 4.16
C GLY A 68 -8.15 1.14 3.55
N TYR A 69 -7.17 1.94 3.96
CA TYR A 69 -6.84 3.23 3.34
C TYR A 69 -5.92 2.99 2.14
N TRP A 70 -6.36 2.25 1.15
CA TRP A 70 -5.50 1.78 0.05
C TRP A 70 -5.07 2.91 -0.88
N TRP A 71 -5.92 3.90 -1.11
CA TRP A 71 -5.53 5.07 -1.89
C TRP A 71 -4.43 5.87 -1.17
N GLU A 72 -4.60 6.09 0.14
CA GLU A 72 -3.63 6.81 0.97
C GLU A 72 -2.32 6.02 1.13
N ALA A 73 -2.40 4.70 1.23
CA ALA A 73 -1.19 3.85 1.26
C ALA A 73 -0.37 4.00 -0.01
N HIS A 74 -1.02 3.97 -1.19
CA HIS A 74 -0.35 4.15 -2.46
C HIS A 74 0.35 5.52 -2.53
N GLU A 75 -0.29 6.60 -2.08
CA GLU A 75 0.31 7.95 -2.01
C GLU A 75 1.53 7.99 -1.07
N ALA A 76 1.44 7.40 0.13
CA ALA A 76 2.55 7.36 1.07
C ALA A 76 3.78 6.66 0.48
N TRP A 77 3.59 5.57 -0.23
CA TRP A 77 4.69 4.84 -0.86
C TRP A 77 5.19 5.47 -2.16
N GLU A 78 4.36 6.22 -2.88
CA GLU A 78 4.81 6.97 -4.08
C GLU A 78 5.90 7.99 -3.74
N GLY A 79 5.81 8.63 -2.59
CA GLY A 79 6.84 9.55 -2.12
C GLY A 79 8.20 8.87 -1.93
N LEU A 80 8.22 7.64 -1.40
CA LEU A 80 9.43 6.83 -1.30
C LEU A 80 9.91 6.34 -2.66
N TRP A 81 9.00 5.84 -3.48
CA TRP A 81 9.28 5.35 -4.82
C TRP A 81 9.95 6.41 -5.70
N GLY A 82 9.50 7.65 -5.62
CA GLY A 82 10.06 8.76 -6.39
C GLY A 82 11.52 9.09 -6.05
N GLN A 83 12.01 8.68 -4.89
CA GLN A 83 13.40 8.89 -4.46
C GLN A 83 14.34 7.77 -4.90
N GLU A 84 13.80 6.66 -5.39
CA GLU A 84 14.58 5.47 -5.71
C GLU A 84 15.22 5.53 -7.12
N ASP A 85 16.41 4.95 -7.24
CA ASP A 85 17.02 4.71 -8.54
C ASP A 85 16.13 3.79 -9.40
N LYS A 86 16.03 4.10 -10.69
CA LYS A 86 15.17 3.38 -11.64
C LYS A 86 15.44 1.89 -11.75
N ARG A 87 16.65 1.45 -11.40
CA ARG A 87 17.10 0.05 -11.48
C ARG A 87 17.12 -0.65 -10.13
N SER A 88 16.83 0.05 -9.03
CA SER A 88 16.91 -0.56 -7.70
C SER A 88 15.81 -1.59 -7.48
N LEU A 89 16.14 -2.63 -6.72
CA LEU A 89 15.17 -3.63 -6.29
C LEU A 89 14.07 -2.99 -5.42
N CYS A 90 14.45 -2.04 -4.58
CA CYS A 90 13.54 -1.29 -3.71
C CYS A 90 12.48 -0.52 -4.52
N ARG A 91 12.86 0.09 -5.66
CA ARG A 91 11.90 0.74 -6.55
C ARG A 91 10.86 -0.23 -7.09
N GLY A 92 11.28 -1.40 -7.54
CA GLY A 92 10.37 -2.47 -7.99
C GLY A 92 9.46 -2.97 -6.88
N TYR A 93 10.00 -3.13 -5.67
CA TYR A 93 9.24 -3.51 -4.48
C TYR A 93 8.16 -2.48 -4.15
N LEU A 94 8.53 -1.21 -4.02
CA LEU A 94 7.58 -0.13 -3.74
C LEU A 94 6.52 -0.02 -4.83
N GLN A 95 6.90 -0.12 -6.09
CA GLN A 95 5.94 -0.08 -7.20
C GLN A 95 4.96 -1.25 -7.16
N GLY A 96 5.43 -2.44 -6.77
CA GLY A 96 4.56 -3.60 -6.56
C GLY A 96 3.54 -3.36 -5.46
N LEU A 97 3.96 -2.83 -4.31
CA LEU A 97 3.06 -2.47 -3.21
C LEU A 97 2.04 -1.39 -3.63
N ILE A 98 2.52 -0.34 -4.31
CA ILE A 98 1.68 0.75 -4.83
C ILE A 98 0.59 0.20 -5.75
N GLN A 99 0.96 -0.67 -6.68
CA GLN A 99 0.01 -1.27 -7.63
C GLN A 99 -0.96 -2.24 -6.97
N MET A 100 -0.53 -2.99 -5.95
CA MET A 100 -1.44 -3.83 -5.15
C MET A 100 -2.49 -2.97 -4.41
N ALA A 101 -2.07 -1.89 -3.79
CA ALA A 101 -2.99 -0.96 -3.14
C ALA A 101 -3.98 -0.34 -4.15
N ALA A 102 -3.50 0.08 -5.31
CA ALA A 102 -4.34 0.61 -6.38
C ALA A 102 -5.32 -0.44 -6.94
N ALA A 103 -4.89 -1.70 -7.05
CA ALA A 103 -5.78 -2.80 -7.45
C ALA A 103 -6.93 -3.00 -6.44
N LEU A 104 -6.65 -2.88 -5.15
CA LEU A 104 -7.69 -2.97 -4.09
C LEU A 104 -8.66 -1.77 -4.15
N VAL A 105 -8.20 -0.58 -4.50
CA VAL A 105 -9.08 0.56 -4.77
C VAL A 105 -10.04 0.22 -5.91
N LYS A 106 -9.52 -0.34 -7.02
CA LYS A 106 -10.34 -0.76 -8.17
C LYS A 106 -11.30 -1.90 -7.83
N TRP A 107 -10.85 -2.83 -7.00
CA TRP A 107 -11.69 -3.90 -6.49
C TRP A 107 -12.88 -3.36 -5.69
N ARG A 108 -12.65 -2.41 -4.79
CA ARG A 108 -13.71 -1.74 -4.03
C ARG A 108 -14.71 -1.01 -4.92
N GLU A 109 -14.26 -0.46 -6.05
CA GLU A 109 -15.12 0.18 -7.05
C GLU A 109 -15.92 -0.83 -7.89
N GLY A 110 -15.65 -2.12 -7.78
CA GLY A 110 -16.22 -3.15 -8.66
C GLY A 110 -15.60 -3.14 -10.06
N ASN A 111 -14.46 -2.49 -10.25
CA ASN A 111 -13.78 -2.35 -11.53
C ASN A 111 -12.80 -3.51 -11.77
N ARG A 112 -13.34 -4.63 -12.29
CA ARG A 112 -12.55 -5.85 -12.54
C ARG A 112 -11.41 -5.63 -13.54
N ARG A 113 -11.65 -4.87 -14.59
CA ARG A 113 -10.61 -4.55 -15.58
C ARG A 113 -9.45 -3.76 -14.97
N GLY A 114 -9.76 -2.82 -14.10
CA GLY A 114 -8.75 -2.07 -13.35
C GLY A 114 -7.94 -2.96 -12.42
N VAL A 115 -8.58 -3.93 -11.76
CA VAL A 115 -7.91 -4.92 -10.91
C VAL A 115 -6.90 -5.74 -11.70
N GLU A 116 -7.28 -6.26 -12.84
CA GLU A 116 -6.40 -7.06 -13.70
C GLU A 116 -5.22 -6.23 -14.24
N LYS A 117 -5.50 -5.01 -14.68
CA LYS A 117 -4.49 -4.09 -15.25
C LYS A 117 -3.41 -3.70 -14.24
N LEU A 118 -3.74 -3.62 -12.95
CA LEU A 118 -2.82 -3.26 -11.87
C LEU A 118 -2.25 -4.47 -11.16
N GLY A 119 -3.06 -5.48 -10.89
CA GLY A 119 -2.67 -6.65 -10.11
C GLY A 119 -1.65 -7.55 -10.80
N GLY A 120 -1.77 -7.75 -12.11
CA GLY A 120 -0.81 -8.53 -12.89
C GLY A 120 0.60 -7.96 -12.85
N PRO A 121 0.81 -6.69 -13.24
CA PRO A 121 2.12 -6.05 -13.13
C PRO A 121 2.67 -5.99 -11.70
N ALA A 122 1.82 -5.75 -10.69
CA ALA A 122 2.20 -5.76 -9.29
C ALA A 122 2.78 -7.11 -8.88
N ARG A 123 2.08 -8.19 -9.22
CA ARG A 123 2.53 -9.56 -8.96
C ARG A 123 3.89 -9.83 -9.59
N GLY A 124 4.09 -9.46 -10.85
CA GLY A 124 5.35 -9.66 -11.55
C GLY A 124 6.52 -8.94 -10.88
N LYS A 125 6.33 -7.70 -10.45
CA LYS A 125 7.35 -6.93 -9.73
C LYS A 125 7.69 -7.55 -8.38
N LEU A 126 6.69 -7.92 -7.60
CA LEU A 126 6.89 -8.55 -6.29
C LEU A 126 7.50 -9.95 -6.42
N ALA A 127 7.10 -10.73 -7.43
CA ALA A 127 7.69 -12.03 -7.70
C ALA A 127 9.19 -11.94 -8.02
N ARG A 128 9.60 -10.88 -8.71
CA ARG A 128 11.03 -10.63 -8.97
C ARG A 128 11.78 -10.35 -7.67
N VAL A 129 11.20 -9.56 -6.77
CA VAL A 129 11.80 -9.31 -5.44
C VAL A 129 11.88 -10.60 -4.64
N ASP A 130 10.81 -11.41 -4.63
CA ASP A 130 10.75 -12.72 -3.98
C ASP A 130 11.88 -13.66 -4.46
N GLY A 131 12.14 -13.66 -5.75
CA GLY A 131 13.21 -14.46 -6.35
C GLY A 131 14.62 -14.10 -5.87
N GLU A 132 14.84 -12.84 -5.50
CA GLU A 132 16.12 -12.37 -4.97
C GLU A 132 16.14 -12.38 -3.43
N ASN A 133 15.05 -11.98 -2.79
CA ASN A 133 14.89 -11.87 -1.34
C ASN A 133 13.46 -12.25 -0.92
N PRO A 134 13.20 -13.50 -0.52
CA PRO A 134 11.86 -13.95 -0.11
C PRO A 134 11.25 -13.17 1.07
N VAL A 135 12.12 -12.63 1.94
CA VAL A 135 11.74 -11.67 2.98
C VAL A 135 12.47 -10.37 2.69
N TYR A 136 11.71 -9.35 2.32
CA TYR A 136 12.27 -8.05 1.95
C TYR A 136 11.60 -6.95 2.76
N MET A 137 12.38 -6.07 3.36
CA MET A 137 11.87 -5.00 4.24
C MET A 137 10.85 -5.52 5.29
N GLY A 138 11.11 -6.70 5.84
CA GLY A 138 10.25 -7.36 6.81
C GLY A 138 9.06 -8.12 6.23
N LEU A 139 8.78 -8.00 4.94
CA LEU A 139 7.63 -8.63 4.28
C LEU A 139 7.99 -9.98 3.67
N ARG A 140 7.21 -11.02 4.00
CA ARG A 140 7.22 -12.30 3.30
C ARG A 140 6.44 -12.14 2.00
N ILE A 141 7.16 -11.97 0.90
CA ILE A 141 6.60 -11.55 -0.40
C ILE A 141 5.56 -12.55 -0.93
N ALA A 142 5.91 -13.83 -1.01
CA ALA A 142 5.01 -14.84 -1.58
C ALA A 142 3.71 -14.98 -0.80
N ALA A 143 3.76 -14.92 0.53
CA ALA A 143 2.58 -14.99 1.39
C ALA A 143 1.67 -13.76 1.18
N PHE A 144 2.27 -12.58 1.06
CA PHE A 144 1.53 -11.34 0.80
C PHE A 144 0.83 -11.38 -0.56
N ILE A 145 1.52 -11.80 -1.61
CA ILE A 145 0.92 -11.94 -2.95
C ILE A 145 -0.32 -12.84 -2.88
N ARG A 146 -0.21 -14.02 -2.24
CA ARG A 146 -1.34 -14.95 -2.12
C ARG A 146 -2.51 -14.35 -1.37
N GLU A 147 -2.25 -13.62 -0.29
CA GLU A 147 -3.30 -13.00 0.51
C GLU A 147 -4.06 -11.93 -0.29
N VAL A 148 -3.34 -11.05 -0.99
CA VAL A 148 -3.98 -10.02 -1.83
C VAL A 148 -4.74 -10.65 -3.00
N GLU A 149 -4.16 -11.62 -3.70
CA GLU A 149 -4.82 -12.30 -4.82
C GLU A 149 -6.09 -13.03 -4.38
N SER A 150 -6.07 -13.66 -3.21
CA SER A 150 -7.27 -14.29 -2.63
C SER A 150 -8.36 -13.25 -2.35
N ALA A 151 -8.00 -12.08 -1.85
CA ALA A 151 -8.93 -10.99 -1.64
C ALA A 151 -9.53 -10.48 -2.96
N LEU A 152 -8.69 -10.25 -3.95
CA LEU A 152 -9.11 -9.75 -5.27
C LEU A 152 -10.00 -10.75 -6.05
N ALA A 153 -9.91 -12.04 -5.73
CA ALA A 153 -10.67 -13.09 -6.40
C ALA A 153 -12.14 -13.17 -5.97
N VAL A 154 -12.51 -12.55 -4.84
CA VAL A 154 -13.89 -12.56 -4.33
C VAL A 154 -14.59 -11.24 -4.59
N ALA A 155 -15.94 -11.29 -4.77
CA ALA A 155 -16.72 -10.09 -5.08
C ALA A 155 -16.89 -9.19 -3.85
N GLU A 156 -17.00 -9.79 -2.68
CA GLU A 156 -17.14 -9.10 -1.40
C GLU A 156 -16.16 -9.72 -0.40
N GLN A 157 -15.60 -8.87 0.44
CA GLN A 157 -14.66 -9.31 1.46
C GLN A 157 -15.07 -8.79 2.83
N VAL A 158 -15.01 -9.66 3.82
CA VAL A 158 -15.30 -9.33 5.21
C VAL A 158 -14.11 -8.63 5.85
N ASP A 159 -12.92 -9.16 5.63
CA ASP A 159 -11.68 -8.61 6.18
C ASP A 159 -10.72 -8.19 5.06
N PRO A 160 -10.07 -7.02 5.15
CA PRO A 160 -9.07 -6.61 4.17
C PRO A 160 -7.82 -7.50 4.25
N PRO A 161 -7.09 -7.66 3.14
CA PRO A 161 -5.81 -8.38 3.17
C PRO A 161 -4.81 -7.61 4.04
N LEU A 162 -3.92 -8.33 4.72
CA LEU A 162 -2.95 -7.75 5.64
C LEU A 162 -1.52 -7.88 5.12
N LEU A 163 -0.77 -6.82 5.32
CA LEU A 163 0.67 -6.77 5.15
C LEU A 163 1.32 -6.87 6.53
N ARG A 164 2.01 -7.98 6.80
CA ARG A 164 2.65 -8.25 8.10
C ARG A 164 4.15 -8.19 7.97
N LEU A 165 4.76 -7.34 8.78
CA LEU A 165 6.22 -7.21 8.85
C LEU A 165 6.76 -8.02 10.03
N SER A 166 7.92 -8.61 9.84
CA SER A 166 8.61 -9.39 10.89
C SER A 166 10.05 -8.97 11.09
#